data_fd055399e52793693f63b90f8c866d26
#
_entry.id   fd055399e52793693f63b90f8c866d26
#
_cell.length_a   1.000
_cell.length_b   1.000
_cell.length_c   1.000
_cell.angle_alpha   90.00
_cell.angle_beta   90.00
_cell.angle_gamma   90.00
#
_symmetry.space_group_name_H-M   'P 1'
#
loop_
_entity.id
_entity.type
_entity.pdbx_description
1 polymer ?
#
loop_
_entity_poly.entity_id
_entity_poly.type
_entity_poly.pdbx_seq_one_letter_code
_entity_poly.pdbx_strand_id
1 'polypeptide(L)'
;WEPLIQPSQKDPLLLSFWNLVEAHVLRALRTEHGTSIKALRDALEFAEYELRIERLLLHRELKTTAGRLFLDRYGELIELSASGQLAMRKMFEEHLERVEWDEWSFPIRLYPFVAGQGRSKPIAIDPNIAFGRPIVLRTGISTAAIVQRLDAGESPADLAEDYELSEAEIEEAVLYERAA
;
A
#
# COMPACT_ATOMS: atom_id res chain seq x y z
N TRP A 1 11.47 -21.97 5.87
CA TRP A 1 10.85 -20.67 6.18
C TRP A 1 9.91 -20.33 5.05
N GLU A 2 8.62 -20.28 5.32
CA GLU A 2 7.67 -19.76 4.36
C GLU A 2 7.65 -18.24 4.41
N PRO A 3 7.65 -17.56 3.25
CA PRO A 3 7.56 -16.09 3.22
C PRO A 3 6.16 -15.64 3.71
N LEU A 4 6.08 -14.48 4.36
CA LEU A 4 4.80 -13.88 4.77
C LEU A 4 3.93 -13.50 3.57
N ILE A 5 4.57 -13.11 2.47
CA ILE A 5 3.92 -12.83 1.19
C ILE A 5 4.23 -13.98 0.27
N GLN A 6 3.21 -14.67 -0.21
CA GLN A 6 3.36 -15.76 -1.17
C GLN A 6 3.49 -15.18 -2.59
N PRO A 7 4.67 -15.29 -3.25
CA PRO A 7 4.85 -14.76 -4.59
C PRO A 7 3.93 -15.49 -5.58
N SER A 8 3.48 -14.79 -6.62
CA SER A 8 2.65 -15.38 -7.66
C SER A 8 3.39 -16.45 -8.48
N GLN A 9 4.70 -16.33 -8.57
CA GLN A 9 5.58 -17.30 -9.19
C GLN A 9 6.93 -17.31 -8.46
N LYS A 10 7.53 -18.51 -8.29
CA LYS A 10 8.80 -18.68 -7.57
C LYS A 10 10.03 -18.68 -8.49
N ASP A 11 9.88 -19.12 -9.73
CA ASP A 11 10.98 -19.19 -10.72
C ASP A 11 10.47 -18.81 -12.12
N PRO A 12 10.86 -17.66 -12.68
CA PRO A 12 11.52 -16.55 -11.97
C PRO A 12 10.61 -15.97 -10.88
N LEU A 13 11.20 -15.33 -9.87
CA LEU A 13 10.44 -14.71 -8.80
C LEU A 13 9.61 -13.54 -9.34
N LEU A 14 8.27 -13.68 -9.32
CA LEU A 14 7.33 -12.66 -9.74
C LEU A 14 6.37 -12.31 -8.59
N LEU A 15 6.21 -11.01 -8.38
CA LEU A 15 5.23 -10.47 -7.44
C LEU A 15 4.03 -9.93 -8.23
N SER A 16 2.84 -10.24 -7.75
CA SER A 16 1.58 -9.72 -8.30
C SER A 16 1.23 -8.37 -7.68
N PHE A 17 0.23 -7.69 -8.25
CA PHE A 17 -0.37 -6.51 -7.63
C PHE A 17 -0.89 -6.82 -6.21
N TRP A 18 -1.46 -8.00 -5.98
CA TRP A 18 -1.91 -8.40 -4.65
C TRP A 18 -0.75 -8.54 -3.66
N ASN A 19 0.40 -9.05 -4.11
CA ASN A 19 1.60 -9.06 -3.25
C ASN A 19 2.08 -7.64 -2.89
N LEU A 20 1.90 -6.67 -3.80
CA LEU A 20 2.18 -5.27 -3.50
C LEU A 20 1.23 -4.72 -2.43
N VAL A 21 -0.07 -5.06 -2.51
CA VAL A 21 -1.06 -4.68 -1.49
C VAL A 21 -0.73 -5.33 -0.14
N GLU A 22 -0.39 -6.62 -0.10
CA GLU A 22 0.08 -7.29 1.12
C GLU A 22 1.30 -6.58 1.72
N ALA A 23 2.29 -6.23 0.88
CA ALA A 23 3.48 -5.51 1.32
C ALA A 23 3.14 -4.12 1.89
N HIS A 24 2.19 -3.41 1.27
CA HIS A 24 1.71 -2.11 1.75
C HIS A 24 1.08 -2.23 3.15
N VAL A 25 0.20 -3.21 3.35
CA VAL A 25 -0.45 -3.47 4.65
C VAL A 25 0.59 -3.92 5.70
N LEU A 26 1.51 -4.81 5.33
CA LEU A 26 2.59 -5.25 6.23
C LEU A 26 3.52 -4.10 6.64
N ARG A 27 3.80 -3.17 5.72
CA ARG A 27 4.60 -1.99 6.01
C ARG A 27 3.97 -1.17 7.15
N ALA A 28 2.64 -0.99 7.14
CA ALA A 28 1.92 -0.29 8.19
C ALA A 28 2.19 -0.88 9.59
N LEU A 29 2.25 -2.19 9.68
CA LEU A 29 2.47 -2.91 10.95
C LEU A 29 3.93 -2.87 11.42
N ARG A 30 4.89 -2.62 10.52
CA ARG A 30 6.33 -2.67 10.83
C ARG A 30 6.97 -1.32 11.15
N THR A 31 6.49 -0.25 10.54
CA THR A 31 7.25 1.01 10.43
C THR A 31 7.39 1.74 11.77
N GLU A 32 6.45 1.59 12.70
CA GLU A 32 6.43 2.40 13.93
C GLU A 32 6.83 1.65 15.21
N HIS A 33 6.96 0.32 15.17
CA HIS A 33 7.13 -0.44 16.43
C HIS A 33 8.35 -1.36 16.46
N GLY A 34 9.23 -1.35 15.45
CA GLY A 34 10.44 -2.19 15.44
C GLY A 34 10.15 -3.70 15.57
N THR A 35 9.00 -4.15 15.10
CA THR A 35 8.35 -5.38 15.48
C THR A 35 8.96 -6.63 14.87
N SER A 36 8.96 -7.69 15.68
CA SER A 36 9.40 -9.02 15.30
C SER A 36 8.55 -9.58 14.15
N ILE A 37 9.19 -9.98 13.05
CA ILE A 37 8.56 -10.73 11.96
C ILE A 37 7.87 -12.01 12.50
N LYS A 38 8.38 -12.56 13.60
CA LYS A 38 7.79 -13.72 14.26
C LYS A 38 6.40 -13.38 14.82
N ALA A 39 6.27 -12.29 15.58
CA ALA A 39 4.98 -11.89 16.15
C ALA A 39 3.93 -11.62 15.06
N LEU A 40 4.35 -11.01 13.95
CA LEU A 40 3.47 -10.79 12.80
C LEU A 40 3.03 -12.10 12.17
N ARG A 41 3.94 -13.07 12.03
CA ARG A 41 3.61 -14.42 11.53
C ARG A 41 2.62 -15.12 12.45
N ASP A 42 2.89 -15.14 13.75
CA ASP A 42 2.04 -15.79 14.75
C ASP A 42 0.62 -15.17 14.75
N ALA A 43 0.52 -13.84 14.55
CA ALA A 43 -0.77 -13.17 14.43
C ALA A 43 -1.52 -13.49 13.12
N LEU A 44 -0.81 -13.62 12.00
CA LEU A 44 -1.40 -14.04 10.72
C LEU A 44 -1.86 -15.49 10.76
N GLU A 45 -1.05 -16.38 11.34
CA GLU A 45 -1.41 -17.79 11.55
C GLU A 45 -2.65 -17.92 12.48
N PHE A 46 -2.74 -17.11 13.52
CA PHE A 46 -3.94 -17.01 14.36
C PHE A 46 -5.17 -16.61 13.53
N ALA A 47 -5.04 -15.58 12.68
CA ALA A 47 -6.15 -15.13 11.85
C ALA A 47 -6.60 -16.21 10.86
N GLU A 48 -5.66 -16.91 10.25
CA GLU A 48 -5.96 -17.99 9.31
C GLU A 48 -6.64 -19.18 10.01
N TYR A 49 -6.15 -19.57 11.17
CA TYR A 49 -6.60 -20.76 11.88
C TYR A 49 -7.91 -20.53 12.67
N GLU A 50 -7.97 -19.43 13.44
CA GLU A 50 -9.10 -19.14 14.32
C GLU A 50 -10.23 -18.38 13.62
N LEU A 51 -9.89 -17.46 12.72
CA LEU A 51 -10.88 -16.68 11.98
C LEU A 51 -11.24 -17.32 10.63
N ARG A 52 -10.48 -18.33 10.18
CA ARG A 52 -10.64 -19.04 8.90
C ARG A 52 -10.63 -18.09 7.70
N ILE A 53 -9.77 -17.10 7.75
CA ILE A 53 -9.59 -16.13 6.68
C ILE A 53 -8.18 -16.31 6.10
N GLU A 54 -8.09 -17.00 4.98
CA GLU A 54 -6.84 -17.09 4.22
C GLU A 54 -6.45 -15.73 3.65
N ARG A 55 -5.14 -15.43 3.67
CA ARG A 55 -4.60 -14.17 3.14
C ARG A 55 -5.32 -12.93 3.66
N LEU A 56 -5.55 -12.86 4.96
CA LEU A 56 -6.28 -11.77 5.64
C LEU A 56 -5.85 -10.37 5.15
N LEU A 57 -4.57 -10.16 4.84
CA LEU A 57 -4.03 -8.87 4.37
C LEU A 57 -4.63 -8.39 3.04
N LEU A 58 -5.29 -9.28 2.28
CA LEU A 58 -5.99 -8.98 1.04
C LEU A 58 -7.50 -8.84 1.20
N HIS A 59 -8.00 -8.94 2.43
CA HIS A 59 -9.43 -8.93 2.66
C HIS A 59 -9.92 -7.60 3.22
N ARG A 60 -11.06 -7.16 2.71
CA ARG A 60 -11.78 -5.99 3.24
C ARG A 60 -12.20 -6.19 4.70
N GLU A 61 -12.31 -7.44 5.15
CA GLU A 61 -12.57 -7.84 6.54
C GLU A 61 -11.55 -7.26 7.52
N LEU A 62 -10.36 -6.84 7.07
CA LEU A 62 -9.44 -6.06 7.89
C LEU A 62 -10.07 -4.79 8.48
N LYS A 63 -11.11 -4.25 7.85
CA LYS A 63 -11.90 -3.11 8.37
C LYS A 63 -13.03 -3.52 9.34
N THR A 64 -13.17 -4.80 9.61
CA THR A 64 -14.25 -5.38 10.42
C THR A 64 -13.75 -5.90 11.77
N THR A 65 -14.60 -6.66 12.45
CA THR A 65 -14.26 -7.36 13.70
C THR A 65 -13.08 -8.31 13.54
N ALA A 66 -12.94 -8.99 12.40
CA ALA A 66 -11.82 -9.90 12.14
C ALA A 66 -10.47 -9.15 12.14
N GLY A 67 -10.39 -8.02 11.46
CA GLY A 67 -9.19 -7.18 11.48
C GLY A 67 -8.89 -6.63 12.89
N ARG A 68 -9.92 -6.30 13.66
CA ARG A 68 -9.73 -5.88 15.06
C ARG A 68 -9.12 -6.99 15.90
N LEU A 69 -9.67 -8.21 15.82
CA LEU A 69 -9.14 -9.36 16.55
C LEU A 69 -7.69 -9.69 16.15
N PHE A 70 -7.37 -9.60 14.86
CA PHE A 70 -6.00 -9.72 14.37
C PHE A 70 -5.06 -8.67 15.00
N LEU A 71 -5.47 -7.39 14.98
CA LEU A 71 -4.66 -6.31 15.55
C LEU A 71 -4.52 -6.41 17.07
N ASP A 72 -5.57 -6.85 17.77
CA ASP A 72 -5.52 -7.09 19.21
C ASP A 72 -4.52 -8.21 19.52
N ARG A 73 -4.62 -9.32 18.82
CA ARG A 73 -3.68 -10.44 18.98
C ARG A 73 -2.24 -10.04 18.65
N TYR A 74 -2.05 -9.28 17.56
CA TYR A 74 -0.73 -8.77 17.21
C TYR A 74 -0.18 -7.82 18.28
N GLY A 75 -1.00 -6.88 18.78
CA GLY A 75 -0.63 -5.96 19.85
C GLY A 75 -0.25 -6.66 21.15
N GLU A 76 -0.93 -7.76 21.51
CA GLU A 76 -0.54 -8.61 22.65
C GLU A 76 0.83 -9.26 22.45
N LEU A 77 1.08 -9.82 21.27
CA LEU A 77 2.34 -10.51 20.93
C LEU A 77 3.57 -9.59 20.96
N ILE A 78 3.38 -8.29 20.76
CA ILE A 78 4.44 -7.28 20.80
C ILE A 78 4.38 -6.40 22.07
N GLU A 79 3.57 -6.79 23.03
CA GLU A 79 3.44 -6.14 24.34
C GLU A 79 3.10 -4.64 24.28
N LEU A 80 2.24 -4.26 23.32
CA LEU A 80 1.79 -2.87 23.21
C LEU A 80 0.91 -2.48 24.40
N SER A 81 1.17 -1.29 24.93
CA SER A 81 0.24 -0.62 25.86
C SER A 81 -1.10 -0.31 25.18
N ALA A 82 -2.15 -0.05 25.95
CA ALA A 82 -3.46 0.32 25.40
C ALA A 82 -3.41 1.53 24.46
N SER A 83 -2.58 2.54 24.78
CA SER A 83 -2.38 3.70 23.89
C SER A 83 -1.60 3.33 22.62
N GLY A 84 -0.63 2.43 22.70
CA GLY A 84 0.10 1.90 21.55
C GLY A 84 -0.80 1.11 20.61
N GLN A 85 -1.69 0.27 21.15
CA GLN A 85 -2.68 -0.45 20.36
C GLN A 85 -3.66 0.49 19.63
N LEU A 86 -4.09 1.58 20.30
CA LEU A 86 -4.97 2.56 19.66
C LEU A 86 -4.25 3.30 18.53
N ALA A 87 -3.00 3.70 18.72
CA ALA A 87 -2.18 4.33 17.69
C ALA A 87 -1.97 3.41 16.49
N MET A 88 -1.64 2.14 16.73
CA MET A 88 -1.48 1.12 15.70
C MET A 88 -2.76 0.93 14.89
N ARG A 89 -3.93 0.84 15.53
CA ARG A 89 -5.22 0.72 14.82
C ARG A 89 -5.48 1.90 13.91
N LYS A 90 -5.28 3.13 14.41
CA LYS A 90 -5.48 4.34 13.61
C LYS A 90 -4.58 4.37 12.39
N MET A 91 -3.29 4.10 12.56
CA MET A 91 -2.34 4.02 11.46
C MET A 91 -2.72 2.94 10.45
N PHE A 92 -3.15 1.77 10.93
CA PHE A 92 -3.58 0.66 10.09
C PHE A 92 -4.83 1.03 9.26
N GLU A 93 -5.80 1.71 9.86
CA GLU A 93 -6.97 2.22 9.16
C GLU A 93 -6.59 3.21 8.05
N GLU A 94 -5.65 4.13 8.31
CA GLU A 94 -5.13 5.07 7.32
C GLU A 94 -4.47 4.36 6.13
N HIS A 95 -3.76 3.25 6.38
CA HIS A 95 -3.18 2.42 5.30
C HIS A 95 -4.25 1.68 4.51
N LEU A 96 -5.27 1.16 5.17
CA LEU A 96 -6.39 0.48 4.49
C LEU A 96 -7.25 1.46 3.66
N GLU A 97 -7.32 2.73 4.02
CA GLU A 97 -7.95 3.76 3.20
C GLU A 97 -7.22 4.01 1.88
N ARG A 98 -5.95 3.58 1.77
CA ARG A 98 -5.14 3.66 0.55
C ARG A 98 -5.36 2.48 -0.40
N VAL A 99 -6.19 1.52 -0.04
CA VAL A 99 -6.57 0.40 -0.91
C VAL A 99 -8.02 0.57 -1.34
N GLU A 100 -8.27 0.53 -2.63
CA GLU A 100 -9.61 0.48 -3.22
C GLU A 100 -9.99 -0.97 -3.49
N TRP A 101 -11.24 -1.33 -3.14
CA TRP A 101 -11.75 -2.70 -3.18
C TRP A 101 -12.97 -2.76 -4.09
N ASP A 102 -13.11 -3.84 -4.84
CA ASP A 102 -14.30 -4.11 -5.63
C ASP A 102 -15.48 -4.63 -4.77
N GLU A 103 -16.58 -4.95 -5.43
CA GLU A 103 -17.79 -5.48 -4.78
C GLU A 103 -17.59 -6.87 -4.17
N TRP A 104 -16.61 -7.65 -4.65
CA TRP A 104 -16.23 -8.95 -4.10
C TRP A 104 -15.13 -8.87 -3.03
N SER A 105 -14.77 -7.67 -2.60
CA SER A 105 -13.73 -7.43 -1.59
C SER A 105 -12.31 -7.77 -2.03
N PHE A 106 -12.03 -7.74 -3.35
CA PHE A 106 -10.67 -7.82 -3.88
C PHE A 106 -10.06 -6.43 -4.06
N PRO A 107 -8.76 -6.27 -3.77
CA PRO A 107 -8.08 -5.01 -4.00
C PRO A 107 -7.90 -4.78 -5.52
N ILE A 108 -8.33 -3.61 -5.99
CA ILE A 108 -8.28 -3.22 -7.41
C ILE A 108 -7.35 -2.06 -7.67
N ARG A 109 -7.07 -1.22 -6.66
CA ARG A 109 -6.17 -0.07 -6.79
C ARG A 109 -5.48 0.22 -5.48
N LEU A 110 -4.22 0.62 -5.55
CA LEU A 110 -3.44 1.08 -4.41
C LEU A 110 -3.04 2.53 -4.62
N TYR A 111 -3.22 3.35 -3.59
CA TYR A 111 -2.75 4.73 -3.51
C TYR A 111 -1.53 4.78 -2.58
N PRO A 112 -0.29 4.73 -3.10
CA PRO A 112 0.89 4.71 -2.26
C PRO A 112 1.02 6.00 -1.45
N PHE A 113 1.68 5.91 -0.30
CA PHE A 113 2.04 7.11 0.46
C PHE A 113 3.19 7.84 -0.23
N VAL A 114 3.02 9.15 -0.38
CA VAL A 114 4.09 10.05 -0.80
C VAL A 114 4.37 11.02 0.35
N ALA A 115 5.62 11.26 0.66
CA ALA A 115 6.00 12.14 1.75
C ALA A 115 5.41 13.56 1.56
N GLY A 116 4.77 14.08 2.60
CA GLY A 116 4.19 15.44 2.59
C GLY A 116 2.76 15.57 2.07
N GLN A 117 2.15 14.51 1.51
CA GLN A 117 0.82 14.60 0.86
C GLN A 117 -0.39 14.45 1.77
N GLY A 118 -0.22 14.10 3.04
CA GLY A 118 -1.35 13.92 3.95
C GLY A 118 -2.39 12.90 3.41
N ARG A 119 -3.65 13.35 3.25
CA ARG A 119 -4.75 12.50 2.74
C ARG A 119 -4.91 12.51 1.21
N SER A 120 -4.16 13.31 0.49
CA SER A 120 -4.22 13.35 -0.97
C SER A 120 -3.86 11.98 -1.57
N LYS A 121 -4.48 11.63 -2.70
CA LYS A 121 -4.29 10.37 -3.42
C LYS A 121 -4.05 10.62 -4.92
N PRO A 122 -3.09 11.46 -5.28
CA PRO A 122 -2.90 11.83 -6.69
C PRO A 122 -2.24 10.72 -7.50
N ILE A 123 -1.44 9.87 -6.85
CA ILE A 123 -0.75 8.75 -7.49
C ILE A 123 -1.49 7.45 -7.16
N ALA A 124 -1.68 6.61 -8.18
CA ALA A 124 -2.31 5.31 -8.07
C ALA A 124 -1.51 4.23 -8.79
N ILE A 125 -1.67 3.00 -8.32
CA ILE A 125 -1.19 1.78 -8.97
C ILE A 125 -2.43 0.94 -9.24
N ASP A 126 -2.77 0.75 -10.53
CA ASP A 126 -3.91 -0.03 -11.00
C ASP A 126 -3.40 -1.06 -12.00
N PRO A 127 -3.59 -2.36 -11.78
CA PRO A 127 -3.06 -3.39 -12.67
C PRO A 127 -3.64 -3.31 -14.10
N ASN A 128 -4.79 -2.67 -14.28
CA ASN A 128 -5.45 -2.52 -15.57
C ASN A 128 -5.02 -1.26 -16.35
N ILE A 129 -4.28 -0.36 -15.71
CA ILE A 129 -3.82 0.90 -16.30
C ILE A 129 -2.30 0.93 -16.32
N ALA A 130 -1.71 1.34 -17.45
CA ALA A 130 -0.26 1.45 -17.63
C ALA A 130 0.53 0.20 -17.19
N PHE A 131 -0.05 -1.00 -17.30
CA PHE A 131 0.53 -2.28 -16.89
C PHE A 131 0.91 -2.33 -15.39
N GLY A 132 0.11 -1.68 -14.53
CA GLY A 132 0.35 -1.62 -13.09
C GLY A 132 1.51 -0.70 -12.67
N ARG A 133 1.96 0.17 -13.57
CA ARG A 133 2.93 1.22 -13.21
C ARG A 133 2.23 2.33 -12.43
N PRO A 134 2.96 3.05 -11.55
CA PRO A 134 2.42 4.22 -10.89
C PRO A 134 2.00 5.29 -11.91
N ILE A 135 0.82 5.85 -11.71
CA ILE A 135 0.20 6.84 -12.60
C ILE A 135 -0.33 8.04 -11.80
N VAL A 136 -0.39 9.19 -12.45
CA VAL A 136 -1.25 10.29 -11.98
C VAL A 136 -2.70 9.88 -12.24
N LEU A 137 -3.48 9.72 -11.17
CA LEU A 137 -4.81 9.10 -11.21
C LEU A 137 -5.75 9.76 -12.22
N ARG A 138 -5.73 11.09 -12.31
CA ARG A 138 -6.67 11.85 -13.16
C ARG A 138 -6.48 11.59 -14.65
N THR A 139 -5.25 11.41 -15.10
CA THR A 139 -4.92 11.30 -16.55
C THR A 139 -4.43 9.90 -16.94
N GLY A 140 -4.04 9.06 -15.99
CA GLY A 140 -3.45 7.74 -16.26
C GLY A 140 -2.02 7.78 -16.79
N ILE A 141 -1.37 8.95 -16.77
CA ILE A 141 0.02 9.11 -17.21
C ILE A 141 0.96 8.55 -16.16
N SER A 142 1.94 7.74 -16.57
CA SER A 142 2.89 7.16 -15.63
C SER A 142 3.81 8.23 -15.03
N THR A 143 4.07 8.14 -13.74
CA THR A 143 4.97 9.04 -13.01
C THR A 143 6.38 9.01 -13.61
N ALA A 144 6.84 7.83 -14.01
CA ALA A 144 8.14 7.67 -14.67
C ALA A 144 8.26 8.44 -15.99
N ALA A 145 7.17 8.53 -16.80
CA ALA A 145 7.19 9.29 -18.05
C ALA A 145 7.34 10.78 -17.78
N ILE A 146 6.72 11.29 -16.73
CA ILE A 146 6.85 12.69 -16.29
C ILE A 146 8.30 12.97 -15.88
N VAL A 147 8.87 12.12 -15.02
CA VAL A 147 10.25 12.33 -14.53
C VAL A 147 11.27 12.22 -15.65
N GLN A 148 11.11 11.29 -16.61
CA GLN A 148 12.00 11.17 -17.76
C GLN A 148 12.04 12.43 -18.61
N ARG A 149 10.92 13.10 -18.83
CA ARG A 149 10.85 14.37 -19.58
C ARG A 149 11.48 15.53 -18.81
N LEU A 150 11.25 15.59 -17.49
CA LEU A 150 11.93 16.59 -16.63
C LEU A 150 13.46 16.41 -16.64
N ASP A 151 13.93 15.16 -16.55
CA ASP A 151 15.35 14.84 -16.60
C ASP A 151 15.97 15.13 -17.98
N ALA A 152 15.16 15.12 -19.04
CA ALA A 152 15.55 15.55 -20.38
C ALA A 152 15.59 17.08 -20.54
N GLY A 153 15.19 17.85 -19.51
CA GLY A 153 15.29 19.30 -19.46
C GLY A 153 14.01 20.06 -19.80
N GLU A 154 12.86 19.36 -19.90
CA GLU A 154 11.58 20.03 -20.09
C GLU A 154 11.12 20.69 -18.79
N SER A 155 10.39 21.80 -18.89
CA SER A 155 9.93 22.51 -17.70
C SER A 155 8.68 21.88 -17.10
N PRO A 156 8.43 21.97 -15.77
CA PRO A 156 7.18 21.52 -15.18
C PRO A 156 5.93 22.18 -15.79
N ALA A 157 6.03 23.44 -16.22
CA ALA A 157 4.93 24.17 -16.85
C ALA A 157 4.58 23.59 -18.22
N ASP A 158 5.58 23.27 -19.05
CA ASP A 158 5.35 22.65 -20.37
C ASP A 158 4.70 21.27 -20.23
N LEU A 159 5.16 20.47 -19.23
CA LEU A 159 4.59 19.16 -18.94
C LEU A 159 3.17 19.27 -18.40
N ALA A 160 2.88 20.27 -17.58
CA ALA A 160 1.54 20.51 -17.05
C ALA A 160 0.55 20.83 -18.19
N GLU A 161 0.98 21.65 -19.16
CA GLU A 161 0.19 21.98 -20.34
C GLU A 161 -0.02 20.75 -21.25
N ASP A 162 1.07 20.03 -21.60
CA ASP A 162 1.04 18.88 -22.49
C ASP A 162 0.19 17.71 -21.97
N TYR A 163 0.23 17.47 -20.66
CA TYR A 163 -0.47 16.36 -20.02
C TYR A 163 -1.80 16.76 -19.38
N GLU A 164 -2.20 18.02 -19.53
CA GLU A 164 -3.39 18.57 -18.86
C GLU A 164 -3.36 18.36 -17.34
N LEU A 165 -2.18 18.46 -16.74
CA LEU A 165 -1.94 18.33 -15.29
C LEU A 165 -1.73 19.71 -14.67
N SER A 166 -1.89 19.81 -13.36
CA SER A 166 -1.38 20.93 -12.60
C SER A 166 0.11 20.74 -12.27
N GLU A 167 0.85 21.83 -12.06
CA GLU A 167 2.24 21.74 -11.62
C GLU A 167 2.37 20.97 -10.30
N ALA A 168 1.37 21.05 -9.42
CA ALA A 168 1.32 20.28 -8.18
C ALA A 168 1.25 18.76 -8.45
N GLU A 169 0.50 18.30 -9.45
CA GLU A 169 0.45 16.89 -9.83
C GLU A 169 1.77 16.41 -10.45
N ILE A 170 2.47 17.30 -11.19
CA ILE A 170 3.83 17.03 -11.69
C ILE A 170 4.80 16.87 -10.51
N GLU A 171 4.76 17.82 -9.56
CA GLU A 171 5.62 17.76 -8.37
C GLU A 171 5.38 16.49 -7.55
N GLU A 172 4.12 16.07 -7.38
CA GLU A 172 3.76 14.85 -6.67
C GLU A 172 4.28 13.59 -7.37
N ALA A 173 4.25 13.56 -8.72
CA ALA A 173 4.85 12.47 -9.49
C ALA A 173 6.37 12.39 -9.28
N VAL A 174 7.04 13.53 -9.26
CA VAL A 174 8.48 13.62 -8.99
C VAL A 174 8.83 13.17 -7.57
N LEU A 175 8.06 13.62 -6.58
CA LEU A 175 8.24 13.19 -5.19
C LEU A 175 8.08 11.69 -5.02
N TYR A 176 7.09 11.11 -5.71
CA TYR A 176 6.88 9.65 -5.69
C TYR A 176 8.09 8.90 -6.24
N GLU A 177 8.55 9.23 -7.45
CA GLU A 177 9.66 8.53 -8.12
C GLU A 177 11.00 8.68 -7.37
N ARG A 178 11.22 9.83 -6.72
CA ARG A 178 12.46 10.07 -5.96
C ARG A 178 12.43 9.48 -4.54
N ALA A 179 11.27 9.11 -4.03
CA ALA A 179 11.11 8.45 -2.74
C ALA A 179 11.05 6.91 -2.84
N ALA A 180 10.86 6.37 -4.04
CA ALA A 180 10.85 4.94 -4.33
C ALA A 180 12.28 4.44 -4.57
#